data_c9ed0d61eff176bd37bdfba4d8260a36
#
_entry.id   c9ed0d61eff176bd37bdfba4d8260a36
#
_cell.length_a   1.000
_cell.length_b   1.000
_cell.length_c   1.000
_cell.angle_alpha   90.00
_cell.angle_beta   90.00
_cell.angle_gamma   90.00
#
_symmetry.space_group_name_H-M   'P 1'
#
loop_
_entity.id
_entity.type
_entity.pdbx_description
1 polymer ?
#
loop_
_entity_poly.entity_id
_entity_poly.type
_entity_poly.pdbx_seq_one_letter_code
_entity_poly.pdbx_strand_id
1 'polypeptide(L)'
;MKTYISMGVLPVMLLLMAACTKTPEQLYEEQKSGVVMVINKHYYELRLPSGYTCYFSGLDEEGVLRDFTEDKEEIVQHSAVSFGTAFFVDDKGTLLTNRHVASPPIDKELVKENFAAIVSSVQAGIISEMDNLQSQLNEAQLELDMCTPYYDEYGYLIWSDGDEQRRQFYEDLVADLQRRYDEAQQGVINLELMKDPQSMEIVPVCELGIAFEGTTPQSETDFLKKHPCKVVRTSGNLEVDLALLKLKSGVTPADTYFFNPFEADDELAIGTPLYMIGYNAGVDLGYTKQGIQSQLTKGAVTQKPDGQRVLYDIATVQGSSGSPVLNENGELVAVNFAKYVGSDNFNLGIPLSAIRKFLK
;
A
#
# COMPACT_ATOMS: atom_id res chain seq x y z
N MET A 1 -36.12 90.48 0.00
CA MET A 1 -36.14 89.23 -0.77
C MET A 1 -34.98 88.41 -0.28
N LYS A 2 -35.23 87.33 0.48
CA LYS A 2 -34.21 86.35 0.94
C LYS A 2 -34.47 85.05 0.19
N THR A 3 -33.55 84.72 -0.67
CA THR A 3 -33.57 83.48 -1.47
C THR A 3 -32.99 82.36 -0.64
N TYR A 4 -33.76 81.29 -0.32
CA TYR A 4 -33.27 80.07 0.33
C TYR A 4 -32.84 79.10 -0.76
N ILE A 5 -31.55 78.71 -0.76
CA ILE A 5 -31.00 77.68 -1.56
C ILE A 5 -31.25 76.38 -0.78
N SER A 6 -32.13 75.54 -1.30
CA SER A 6 -32.33 74.15 -0.82
C SER A 6 -31.18 73.29 -1.30
N MET A 7 -30.36 72.86 -0.39
CA MET A 7 -29.34 71.83 -0.63
C MET A 7 -29.98 70.45 -0.54
N GLY A 8 -30.23 69.81 -1.69
CA GLY A 8 -30.69 68.40 -1.78
C GLY A 8 -29.62 67.50 -1.33
N VAL A 9 -29.84 66.74 -0.27
CA VAL A 9 -29.02 65.64 0.20
C VAL A 9 -29.39 64.41 -0.65
N LEU A 10 -28.50 64.01 -1.54
CA LEU A 10 -28.58 62.75 -2.29
C LEU A 10 -28.19 61.56 -1.36
N PRO A 11 -29.07 60.60 -1.06
CA PRO A 11 -28.65 59.46 -0.29
C PRO A 11 -27.74 58.59 -1.15
N VAL A 12 -26.46 58.50 -0.78
CA VAL A 12 -25.53 57.50 -1.31
C VAL A 12 -25.97 56.13 -0.75
N MET A 13 -26.69 55.38 -1.55
CA MET A 13 -27.04 53.98 -1.28
C MET A 13 -25.77 53.14 -1.43
N LEU A 14 -25.03 52.94 -0.33
CA LEU A 14 -23.95 51.96 -0.26
C LEU A 14 -24.59 50.57 -0.45
N LEU A 15 -24.54 50.05 -1.65
CA LEU A 15 -24.75 48.61 -1.88
C LEU A 15 -23.59 47.86 -1.22
N LEU A 16 -23.79 47.41 0.01
CA LEU A 16 -23.01 46.36 0.63
C LEU A 16 -23.24 45.10 -0.22
N MET A 17 -22.34 44.81 -1.15
CA MET A 17 -22.17 43.48 -1.72
C MET A 17 -21.70 42.63 -0.53
N ALA A 18 -22.63 42.12 0.28
CA ALA A 18 -22.34 40.99 1.13
C ALA A 18 -21.94 39.87 0.18
N ALA A 19 -20.65 39.55 0.08
CA ALA A 19 -20.20 38.30 -0.51
C ALA A 19 -20.93 37.22 0.29
N CYS A 20 -21.91 36.58 -0.31
CA CYS A 20 -22.64 35.47 0.29
C CYS A 20 -21.68 34.31 0.40
N THR A 21 -20.98 34.19 1.53
CA THR A 21 -20.18 32.98 1.83
C THR A 21 -21.15 31.82 1.88
N LYS A 22 -20.82 30.74 1.16
CA LYS A 22 -21.60 29.51 1.13
C LYS A 22 -21.66 28.90 2.53
N THR A 23 -22.81 28.37 2.91
CA THR A 23 -22.87 27.55 4.13
C THR A 23 -22.11 26.24 3.95
N PRO A 24 -21.62 25.59 5.02
CA PRO A 24 -20.97 24.28 4.92
C PRO A 24 -21.82 23.23 4.21
N GLU A 25 -23.14 23.26 4.42
CA GLU A 25 -24.10 22.37 3.75
C GLU A 25 -24.16 22.65 2.24
N GLN A 26 -24.18 23.92 1.84
CA GLN A 26 -24.16 24.30 0.43
C GLN A 26 -22.87 23.89 -0.28
N LEU A 27 -21.72 24.06 0.40
CA LEU A 27 -20.43 23.59 -0.11
C LEU A 27 -20.42 22.05 -0.31
N TYR A 28 -20.93 21.33 0.68
CA TYR A 28 -21.01 19.88 0.62
C TYR A 28 -21.90 19.41 -0.54
N GLU A 29 -23.14 19.90 -0.63
CA GLU A 29 -24.08 19.50 -1.67
C GLU A 29 -23.58 19.81 -3.09
N GLU A 30 -22.87 20.91 -3.28
CA GLU A 30 -22.29 21.31 -4.55
C GLU A 30 -21.11 20.42 -4.97
N GLN A 31 -20.25 20.02 -4.00
CA GLN A 31 -18.94 19.46 -4.32
C GLN A 31 -18.80 17.96 -4.04
N LYS A 32 -19.69 17.37 -3.25
CA LYS A 32 -19.62 15.95 -2.87
C LYS A 32 -19.57 15.00 -4.07
N SER A 33 -20.19 15.35 -5.20
CA SER A 33 -20.18 14.56 -6.42
C SER A 33 -18.77 14.38 -7.02
N GLY A 34 -17.87 15.33 -6.71
CA GLY A 34 -16.46 15.29 -7.14
C GLY A 34 -15.55 14.48 -6.24
N VAL A 35 -16.06 14.00 -5.09
CA VAL A 35 -15.27 13.23 -4.11
C VAL A 35 -15.70 11.79 -4.12
N VAL A 36 -14.76 10.86 -4.15
CA VAL A 36 -15.02 9.42 -4.26
C VAL A 36 -14.24 8.63 -3.22
N MET A 37 -14.83 7.53 -2.76
CA MET A 37 -14.10 6.53 -1.97
C MET A 37 -13.20 5.72 -2.89
N VAL A 38 -11.94 5.55 -2.51
CA VAL A 38 -10.99 4.65 -3.19
C VAL A 38 -10.90 3.35 -2.40
N ILE A 39 -10.98 2.22 -3.09
CA ILE A 39 -10.59 0.91 -2.59
C ILE A 39 -9.30 0.48 -3.29
N ASN A 40 -8.36 -0.03 -2.50
CA ASN A 40 -7.12 -0.62 -2.99
C ASN A 40 -7.00 -2.03 -2.43
N LYS A 41 -7.15 -3.03 -3.29
CA LYS A 41 -6.84 -4.42 -2.98
C LYS A 41 -5.41 -4.70 -3.42
N HIS A 42 -4.54 -5.12 -2.48
CA HIS A 42 -3.12 -5.20 -2.76
C HIS A 42 -2.43 -6.34 -2.02
N TYR A 43 -1.32 -6.77 -2.58
CA TYR A 43 -0.31 -7.64 -1.99
C TYR A 43 1.07 -7.19 -2.46
N TYR A 44 2.12 -7.83 -1.97
CA TYR A 44 3.50 -7.51 -2.33
C TYR A 44 4.18 -8.72 -2.98
N GLU A 45 4.97 -8.47 -4.00
CA GLU A 45 5.90 -9.41 -4.60
C GLU A 45 7.29 -9.16 -4.04
N LEU A 46 7.90 -10.19 -3.47
CA LEU A 46 9.31 -10.24 -3.13
C LEU A 46 10.03 -10.99 -4.26
N ARG A 47 10.69 -10.25 -5.13
CA ARG A 47 11.42 -10.76 -6.29
C ARG A 47 12.88 -10.96 -5.95
N LEU A 48 13.39 -12.16 -6.16
CA LEU A 48 14.77 -12.55 -5.94
C LEU A 48 15.58 -12.50 -7.24
N PRO A 49 16.91 -12.32 -7.18
CA PRO A 49 17.79 -12.29 -8.37
C PRO A 49 17.74 -13.58 -9.19
N SER A 50 17.45 -14.70 -8.54
CA SER A 50 17.26 -16.00 -9.20
C SER A 50 16.06 -16.04 -10.15
N GLY A 51 15.21 -15.00 -10.15
CA GLY A 51 13.92 -14.97 -10.84
C GLY A 51 12.79 -15.59 -10.02
N TYR A 52 13.07 -16.08 -8.81
CA TYR A 52 12.07 -16.60 -7.89
C TYR A 52 11.28 -15.45 -7.27
N THR A 53 9.98 -15.66 -7.05
CA THR A 53 9.10 -14.65 -6.47
C THR A 53 8.25 -15.27 -5.37
N CYS A 54 8.29 -14.66 -4.20
CA CYS A 54 7.38 -14.94 -3.09
C CYS A 54 6.37 -13.81 -2.95
N TYR A 55 5.27 -14.09 -2.27
CA TYR A 55 4.17 -13.17 -2.09
C TYR A 55 3.81 -13.04 -0.61
N PHE A 56 3.26 -11.87 -0.22
CA PHE A 56 2.76 -11.64 1.13
C PHE A 56 1.76 -10.48 1.13
N SER A 57 0.83 -10.44 2.11
CA SER A 57 -0.23 -9.43 2.16
C SER A 57 0.16 -8.15 2.91
N GLY A 58 1.24 -8.19 3.70
CA GLY A 58 1.72 -7.07 4.51
C GLY A 58 2.54 -7.55 5.71
N LEU A 59 2.67 -6.66 6.70
CA LEU A 59 3.23 -6.96 8.02
C LEU A 59 2.11 -6.94 9.06
N ASP A 60 2.19 -7.80 10.07
CA ASP A 60 1.30 -7.75 11.23
C ASP A 60 1.77 -6.69 12.25
N GLU A 61 1.11 -6.63 13.42
CA GLU A 61 1.43 -5.66 14.48
C GLU A 61 2.80 -5.91 15.12
N GLU A 62 3.31 -7.14 15.04
CA GLU A 62 4.64 -7.52 15.51
C GLU A 62 5.71 -7.33 14.42
N GLY A 63 5.32 -6.92 13.23
CA GLY A 63 6.21 -6.69 12.09
C GLY A 63 6.56 -7.97 11.32
N VAL A 64 5.80 -9.05 11.46
CA VAL A 64 6.01 -10.33 10.77
C VAL A 64 5.24 -10.35 9.45
N LEU A 65 5.79 -11.04 8.43
CA LEU A 65 5.14 -11.22 7.13
C LEU A 65 3.81 -11.99 7.28
N ARG A 66 2.72 -11.39 6.79
CA ARG A 66 1.41 -12.04 6.75
C ARG A 66 1.19 -12.75 5.42
N ASP A 67 0.53 -13.90 5.48
CA ASP A 67 0.11 -14.70 4.32
C ASP A 67 1.27 -14.95 3.34
N PHE A 68 2.48 -15.22 3.90
CA PHE A 68 3.67 -15.49 3.10
C PHE A 68 3.52 -16.81 2.35
N THR A 69 3.61 -16.76 1.02
CA THR A 69 3.43 -17.91 0.14
C THR A 69 4.23 -17.77 -1.17
N GLU A 70 4.44 -18.87 -1.85
CA GLU A 70 4.98 -18.94 -3.21
C GLU A 70 3.86 -19.04 -4.26
N ASP A 71 2.62 -19.26 -3.81
CA ASP A 71 1.46 -19.40 -4.69
C ASP A 71 0.78 -18.05 -4.92
N LYS A 72 0.82 -17.61 -6.19
CA LYS A 72 0.18 -16.37 -6.61
C LYS A 72 -1.36 -16.40 -6.50
N GLU A 73 -1.99 -17.55 -6.70
CA GLU A 73 -3.45 -17.67 -6.62
C GLU A 73 -3.89 -17.57 -5.15
N GLU A 74 -3.11 -18.13 -4.24
CA GLU A 74 -3.34 -18.06 -2.80
C GLU A 74 -3.26 -16.59 -2.32
N ILE A 75 -2.17 -15.87 -2.64
CA ILE A 75 -2.03 -14.47 -2.17
C ILE A 75 -3.09 -13.54 -2.74
N VAL A 76 -3.56 -13.76 -3.96
CA VAL A 76 -4.67 -12.97 -4.53
C VAL A 76 -5.95 -13.11 -3.71
N GLN A 77 -6.20 -14.29 -3.10
CA GLN A 77 -7.35 -14.50 -2.21
C GLN A 77 -7.15 -13.84 -0.84
N HIS A 78 -5.93 -13.75 -0.36
CA HIS A 78 -5.54 -13.16 0.93
C HIS A 78 -5.05 -11.71 0.82
N SER A 79 -5.25 -11.06 -0.34
CA SER A 79 -4.83 -9.67 -0.55
C SER A 79 -5.41 -8.74 0.50
N ALA A 80 -4.60 -7.82 1.00
CA ALA A 80 -5.04 -6.79 1.92
C ALA A 80 -5.94 -5.77 1.21
N VAL A 81 -6.86 -5.16 1.97
CA VAL A 81 -7.76 -4.12 1.46
C VAL A 81 -7.57 -2.85 2.28
N SER A 82 -7.42 -1.74 1.60
CA SER A 82 -7.37 -0.42 2.23
C SER A 82 -8.29 0.57 1.52
N PHE A 83 -8.72 1.58 2.27
CA PHE A 83 -9.61 2.63 1.80
C PHE A 83 -8.95 3.99 1.91
N GLY A 84 -9.34 4.89 1.00
CA GLY A 84 -8.94 6.28 1.01
C GLY A 84 -9.96 7.13 0.28
N THR A 85 -9.61 8.38 0.08
CA THR A 85 -10.40 9.37 -0.65
C THR A 85 -9.64 9.85 -1.88
N ALA A 86 -10.34 10.13 -2.96
CA ALA A 86 -9.83 10.85 -4.11
C ALA A 86 -10.88 11.86 -4.61
N PHE A 87 -10.45 12.79 -5.45
CA PHE A 87 -11.36 13.76 -6.05
C PHE A 87 -10.98 14.08 -7.49
N PHE A 88 -11.98 14.40 -8.30
CA PHE A 88 -11.79 14.70 -9.71
C PHE A 88 -11.18 16.08 -9.92
N VAL A 89 -10.24 16.16 -10.87
CA VAL A 89 -9.57 17.41 -11.27
C VAL A 89 -9.82 17.79 -12.73
N ASP A 90 -10.45 16.91 -13.51
CA ASP A 90 -10.83 17.16 -14.91
C ASP A 90 -12.00 16.28 -15.37
N ASP A 91 -12.47 16.53 -16.60
CA ASP A 91 -13.52 15.79 -17.29
C ASP A 91 -13.06 14.48 -17.93
N LYS A 92 -11.76 14.17 -17.83
CA LYS A 92 -11.12 13.00 -18.49
C LYS A 92 -10.93 11.81 -17.55
N GLY A 93 -11.61 11.81 -16.40
CA GLY A 93 -11.51 10.75 -15.42
C GLY A 93 -10.23 10.78 -14.57
N THR A 94 -9.58 11.94 -14.47
CA THR A 94 -8.37 12.11 -13.65
C THR A 94 -8.74 12.47 -12.22
N LEU A 95 -8.17 11.74 -11.27
CA LEU A 95 -8.39 11.96 -9.83
C LEU A 95 -7.05 12.21 -9.13
N LEU A 96 -7.08 13.10 -8.14
CA LEU A 96 -5.97 13.34 -7.23
C LEU A 96 -6.23 12.63 -5.89
N THR A 97 -5.20 12.00 -5.35
CA THR A 97 -5.20 11.33 -4.04
C THR A 97 -3.79 11.29 -3.46
N ASN A 98 -3.61 10.64 -2.32
CA ASN A 98 -2.28 10.38 -1.79
C ASN A 98 -1.61 9.18 -2.47
N ARG A 99 -0.27 9.19 -2.49
CA ARG A 99 0.52 8.08 -3.01
C ARG A 99 0.30 6.81 -2.20
N HIS A 100 0.25 6.90 -0.85
CA HIS A 100 0.03 5.73 0.00
C HIS A 100 -1.37 5.11 -0.17
N VAL A 101 -2.37 5.87 -0.63
CA VAL A 101 -3.69 5.33 -1.01
C VAL A 101 -3.59 4.52 -2.31
N ALA A 102 -2.83 5.03 -3.28
CA ALA A 102 -2.66 4.39 -4.58
C ALA A 102 -1.68 3.20 -4.55
N SER A 103 -0.68 3.28 -3.66
CA SER A 103 0.39 2.29 -3.51
C SER A 103 0.83 2.28 -2.03
N PRO A 104 0.24 1.40 -1.22
CA PRO A 104 0.55 1.34 0.20
C PRO A 104 2.04 1.13 0.47
N PRO A 105 2.65 1.93 1.35
CA PRO A 105 4.05 1.76 1.70
C PRO A 105 4.24 0.53 2.58
N ILE A 106 5.44 -0.04 2.54
CA ILE A 106 5.85 -1.11 3.45
C ILE A 106 7.29 -0.85 3.89
N ASP A 107 7.63 -1.26 5.10
CA ASP A 107 9.01 -1.25 5.58
C ASP A 107 9.80 -2.35 4.87
N LYS A 108 10.55 -1.94 3.84
CA LYS A 108 11.31 -2.87 3.00
C LYS A 108 12.45 -3.55 3.74
N GLU A 109 13.07 -2.86 4.69
CA GLU A 109 14.18 -3.45 5.45
C GLU A 109 13.65 -4.53 6.40
N LEU A 110 12.54 -4.26 7.08
CA LEU A 110 11.89 -5.24 7.94
C LEU A 110 11.38 -6.46 7.15
N VAL A 111 10.87 -6.27 5.93
CA VAL A 111 10.50 -7.38 5.03
C VAL A 111 11.70 -8.25 4.69
N LYS A 112 12.84 -7.66 4.36
CA LYS A 112 14.07 -8.39 4.03
C LYS A 112 14.62 -9.15 5.25
N GLU A 113 14.58 -8.55 6.43
CA GLU A 113 14.98 -9.19 7.69
C GLU A 113 14.10 -10.42 7.99
N ASN A 114 12.78 -10.28 7.84
CA ASN A 114 11.83 -11.39 8.00
C ASN A 114 12.10 -12.52 7.01
N PHE A 115 12.30 -12.18 5.75
CA PHE A 115 12.61 -13.18 4.72
C PHE A 115 13.92 -13.91 5.03
N ALA A 116 14.98 -13.19 5.43
CA ALA A 116 16.25 -13.79 5.82
C ALA A 116 16.09 -14.75 7.03
N ALA A 117 15.23 -14.40 8.00
CA ALA A 117 14.91 -15.27 9.12
C ALA A 117 14.18 -16.55 8.68
N ILE A 118 13.20 -16.44 7.77
CA ILE A 118 12.50 -17.59 7.18
C ILE A 118 13.52 -18.53 6.49
N VAL A 119 14.35 -17.97 5.61
CA VAL A 119 15.39 -18.75 4.89
C VAL A 119 16.35 -19.42 5.88
N SER A 120 16.76 -18.71 6.94
CA SER A 120 17.65 -19.27 7.97
C SER A 120 17.00 -20.44 8.73
N SER A 121 15.69 -20.35 9.00
CA SER A 121 14.94 -21.45 9.63
C SER A 121 14.87 -22.68 8.73
N VAL A 122 14.63 -22.49 7.44
CA VAL A 122 14.63 -23.60 6.44
C VAL A 122 16.02 -24.22 6.34
N GLN A 123 17.09 -23.40 6.30
CA GLN A 123 18.47 -23.91 6.28
C GLN A 123 18.79 -24.75 7.51
N ALA A 124 18.37 -24.31 8.70
CA ALA A 124 18.61 -25.06 9.94
C ALA A 124 17.94 -26.45 9.88
N GLY A 125 16.73 -26.55 9.31
CA GLY A 125 16.05 -27.82 9.08
C GLY A 125 16.83 -28.74 8.13
N ILE A 126 17.33 -28.21 7.01
CA ILE A 126 18.14 -28.97 6.06
C ILE A 126 19.47 -29.43 6.69
N ILE A 127 20.14 -28.58 7.46
CA ILE A 127 21.38 -28.93 8.17
C ILE A 127 21.14 -30.08 9.14
N SER A 128 20.02 -30.04 9.91
CA SER A 128 19.64 -31.15 10.79
C SER A 128 19.40 -32.46 10.05
N GLU A 129 18.80 -32.42 8.86
CA GLU A 129 18.64 -33.60 8.02
C GLU A 129 20.00 -34.08 7.46
N MET A 130 20.93 -33.19 7.10
CA MET A 130 22.28 -33.54 6.68
C MET A 130 23.05 -34.26 7.79
N ASP A 131 22.91 -33.84 9.06
CA ASP A 131 23.53 -34.55 10.19
C ASP A 131 22.99 -35.98 10.34
N ASN A 132 21.69 -36.18 10.11
CA ASN A 132 21.03 -37.46 10.12
C ASN A 132 21.53 -38.33 8.95
N LEU A 133 21.57 -37.78 7.73
CA LEU A 133 22.11 -38.47 6.54
C LEU A 133 23.58 -38.87 6.73
N GLN A 134 24.40 -38.02 7.31
CA GLN A 134 25.80 -38.30 7.62
C GLN A 134 25.93 -39.47 8.60
N SER A 135 25.07 -39.54 9.62
CA SER A 135 25.06 -40.66 10.57
C SER A 135 24.69 -41.97 9.88
N GLN A 136 23.65 -41.98 9.03
CA GLN A 136 23.25 -43.14 8.27
C GLN A 136 24.34 -43.60 7.27
N LEU A 137 25.01 -42.61 6.61
CA LEU A 137 26.11 -42.86 5.70
C LEU A 137 27.28 -43.58 6.41
N ASN A 138 27.66 -43.08 7.61
CA ASN A 138 28.72 -43.69 8.40
C ASN A 138 28.38 -45.13 8.84
N GLU A 139 27.13 -45.37 9.22
CA GLU A 139 26.64 -46.69 9.59
C GLU A 139 26.63 -47.66 8.38
N ALA A 140 26.10 -47.20 7.22
CA ALA A 140 26.08 -47.97 6.02
C ALA A 140 27.50 -48.29 5.49
N GLN A 141 28.42 -47.31 5.59
CA GLN A 141 29.82 -47.51 5.21
C GLN A 141 30.52 -48.54 6.13
N LEU A 142 30.24 -48.50 7.43
CA LEU A 142 30.78 -49.49 8.38
C LEU A 142 30.28 -50.90 8.04
N GLU A 143 29.01 -51.06 7.72
CA GLU A 143 28.42 -52.34 7.31
C GLU A 143 28.99 -52.85 5.97
N LEU A 144 29.26 -51.94 5.03
CA LEU A 144 29.94 -52.24 3.76
C LEU A 144 31.36 -52.71 3.99
N ASP A 145 32.11 -52.02 4.89
CA ASP A 145 33.49 -52.40 5.19
C ASP A 145 33.60 -53.75 5.88
N MET A 146 32.55 -54.22 6.57
CA MET A 146 32.48 -55.54 7.14
C MET A 146 32.24 -56.66 6.08
N CYS A 147 31.77 -56.30 4.89
CA CYS A 147 31.60 -57.23 3.76
C CYS A 147 32.93 -57.40 3.02
N THR A 148 33.96 -57.95 3.66
CA THR A 148 35.28 -58.13 3.07
C THR A 148 35.49 -59.59 2.63
N PRO A 149 36.01 -59.81 1.41
CA PRO A 149 36.43 -61.13 1.00
C PRO A 149 37.69 -61.54 1.78
N TYR A 150 37.87 -62.85 1.94
CA TYR A 150 39.11 -63.41 2.50
C TYR A 150 39.76 -64.29 1.48
N TYR A 151 41.07 -64.58 1.63
CA TYR A 151 41.78 -65.50 0.80
C TYR A 151 41.79 -66.84 1.49
N ASP A 152 41.49 -67.95 0.73
CA ASP A 152 41.63 -69.27 1.24
C ASP A 152 43.13 -69.75 1.29
N GLU A 153 43.37 -70.97 1.74
CA GLU A 153 44.71 -71.50 1.86
C GLU A 153 45.44 -71.74 0.50
N TYR A 154 44.69 -71.64 -0.60
CA TYR A 154 45.20 -71.71 -1.97
C TYR A 154 45.39 -70.40 -2.64
N GLY A 155 45.01 -69.22 -1.94
CA GLY A 155 45.15 -67.90 -2.46
C GLY A 155 43.97 -67.37 -3.31
N TYR A 156 42.83 -68.11 -3.29
CA TYR A 156 41.60 -67.70 -3.98
C TYR A 156 40.81 -66.75 -3.11
N LEU A 157 40.22 -65.68 -3.74
CA LEU A 157 39.35 -64.74 -3.08
C LEU A 157 37.97 -65.39 -2.84
N ILE A 158 37.56 -65.47 -1.57
CA ILE A 158 36.29 -66.08 -1.15
C ILE A 158 35.41 -65.07 -0.50
N TRP A 159 34.14 -65.03 -0.92
CA TRP A 159 33.05 -64.35 -0.21
C TRP A 159 32.29 -65.37 0.61
N SER A 160 31.88 -64.97 1.85
CA SER A 160 30.96 -65.82 2.62
C SER A 160 29.58 -65.85 1.94
N ASP A 161 28.78 -66.91 2.18
CA ASP A 161 27.43 -67.05 1.62
C ASP A 161 26.57 -65.89 2.02
N GLY A 162 26.09 -65.10 1.04
CA GLY A 162 25.26 -63.90 1.22
C GLY A 162 26.02 -62.56 1.32
N ASP A 163 27.35 -62.55 1.50
CA ASP A 163 28.13 -61.31 1.61
C ASP A 163 28.16 -60.51 0.32
N GLU A 164 28.12 -61.14 -0.84
CA GLU A 164 28.08 -60.43 -2.13
C GLU A 164 26.79 -59.66 -2.32
N GLN A 165 25.63 -60.23 -1.94
CA GLN A 165 24.34 -59.54 -1.99
C GLN A 165 24.26 -58.44 -0.95
N ARG A 166 24.78 -58.69 0.25
CA ARG A 166 24.85 -57.69 1.33
C ARG A 166 25.76 -56.54 0.94
N ARG A 167 26.91 -56.79 0.34
CA ARG A 167 27.84 -55.79 -0.19
C ARG A 167 27.15 -54.92 -1.24
N GLN A 168 26.49 -55.51 -2.24
CA GLN A 168 25.77 -54.77 -3.26
C GLN A 168 24.68 -53.86 -2.66
N PHE A 169 23.92 -54.38 -1.69
CA PHE A 169 22.90 -53.59 -0.98
C PHE A 169 23.50 -52.36 -0.29
N TYR A 170 24.62 -52.50 0.45
CA TYR A 170 25.24 -51.37 1.13
C TYR A 170 25.97 -50.44 0.17
N GLU A 171 26.53 -50.91 -0.95
CA GLU A 171 27.06 -50.04 -2.01
C GLU A 171 25.97 -49.14 -2.59
N ASP A 172 24.81 -49.71 -2.92
CA ASP A 172 23.66 -48.94 -3.43
C ASP A 172 23.13 -47.98 -2.37
N LEU A 173 23.04 -48.38 -1.11
CA LEU A 173 22.61 -47.54 0.01
C LEU A 173 23.54 -46.36 0.24
N VAL A 174 24.85 -46.59 0.29
CA VAL A 174 25.89 -45.54 0.45
C VAL A 174 25.79 -44.54 -0.70
N ALA A 175 25.64 -45.04 -1.93
CA ALA A 175 25.51 -44.18 -3.12
C ALA A 175 24.22 -43.29 -3.04
N ASP A 176 23.08 -43.85 -2.61
CA ASP A 176 21.85 -43.07 -2.45
C ASP A 176 21.96 -42.05 -1.33
N LEU A 177 22.47 -42.41 -0.17
CA LEU A 177 22.66 -41.51 0.97
C LEU A 177 23.62 -40.37 0.64
N GLN A 178 24.74 -40.66 -0.07
CA GLN A 178 25.68 -39.65 -0.52
C GLN A 178 25.03 -38.64 -1.48
N ARG A 179 24.27 -39.15 -2.47
CA ARG A 179 23.52 -38.29 -3.41
C ARG A 179 22.56 -37.33 -2.67
N ARG A 180 21.79 -37.86 -1.70
CA ARG A 180 20.85 -37.05 -0.89
C ARG A 180 21.57 -36.01 -0.04
N TYR A 181 22.73 -36.36 0.53
CA TYR A 181 23.56 -35.43 1.29
C TYR A 181 24.09 -34.31 0.40
N ASP A 182 24.59 -34.63 -0.78
CA ASP A 182 25.10 -33.63 -1.74
C ASP A 182 23.99 -32.70 -2.24
N GLU A 183 22.78 -33.23 -2.50
CA GLU A 183 21.59 -32.45 -2.86
C GLU A 183 21.20 -31.49 -1.71
N ALA A 184 21.18 -31.96 -0.48
CA ALA A 184 20.90 -31.13 0.71
C ALA A 184 21.95 -30.03 0.90
N GLN A 185 23.23 -30.35 0.75
CA GLN A 185 24.32 -29.37 0.81
C GLN A 185 24.18 -28.28 -0.25
N GLN A 186 23.85 -28.65 -1.48
CA GLN A 186 23.59 -27.67 -2.55
C GLN A 186 22.37 -26.80 -2.23
N GLY A 187 21.35 -27.38 -1.61
CA GLY A 187 20.17 -26.65 -1.12
C GLY A 187 20.54 -25.55 -0.12
N VAL A 188 21.39 -25.86 0.87
CA VAL A 188 21.88 -24.87 1.86
C VAL A 188 22.62 -23.72 1.17
N ILE A 189 23.50 -24.01 0.20
CA ILE A 189 24.25 -23.01 -0.56
C ILE A 189 23.31 -22.10 -1.35
N ASN A 190 22.33 -22.67 -2.03
CA ASN A 190 21.36 -21.90 -2.82
C ASN A 190 20.52 -20.97 -1.94
N LEU A 191 20.09 -21.43 -0.76
CA LEU A 191 19.35 -20.62 0.21
C LEU A 191 20.20 -19.47 0.77
N GLU A 192 21.51 -19.66 0.99
CA GLU A 192 22.40 -18.59 1.43
C GLU A 192 22.47 -17.45 0.41
N LEU A 193 22.52 -17.79 -0.87
CA LEU A 193 22.50 -16.79 -1.96
C LEU A 193 21.17 -16.00 -2.04
N MET A 194 20.07 -16.54 -1.52
CA MET A 194 18.78 -15.86 -1.49
C MET A 194 18.69 -14.80 -0.40
N LYS A 195 19.55 -14.81 0.60
CA LYS A 195 19.52 -13.88 1.74
C LYS A 195 20.12 -12.50 1.44
N ASP A 196 20.73 -12.26 0.28
CA ASP A 196 21.35 -10.97 -0.04
C ASP A 196 20.29 -9.85 -0.10
N PRO A 197 20.25 -8.91 0.88
CA PRO A 197 19.23 -7.88 0.95
C PRO A 197 19.29 -6.86 -0.20
N GLN A 198 20.47 -6.68 -0.81
CA GLN A 198 20.67 -5.66 -1.86
C GLN A 198 20.05 -6.10 -3.19
N SER A 199 19.88 -7.39 -3.36
CA SER A 199 19.38 -7.98 -4.59
C SER A 199 17.87 -8.26 -4.59
N MET A 200 17.19 -8.03 -3.45
CA MET A 200 15.76 -8.22 -3.31
C MET A 200 14.97 -6.99 -3.74
N GLU A 201 13.97 -7.18 -4.61
CA GLU A 201 13.03 -6.14 -5.00
C GLU A 201 11.65 -6.41 -4.39
N ILE A 202 11.10 -5.42 -3.66
CA ILE A 202 9.76 -5.49 -3.08
C ILE A 202 8.84 -4.55 -3.85
N VAL A 203 7.83 -5.13 -4.51
CA VAL A 203 6.92 -4.43 -5.42
C VAL A 203 5.48 -4.59 -4.95
N PRO A 204 4.75 -3.50 -4.66
CA PRO A 204 3.31 -3.58 -4.41
C PRO A 204 2.56 -3.88 -5.71
N VAL A 205 1.62 -4.80 -5.64
CA VAL A 205 0.66 -5.11 -6.70
C VAL A 205 -0.71 -4.64 -6.24
N CYS A 206 -1.28 -3.66 -6.94
CA CYS A 206 -2.50 -2.97 -6.52
C CYS A 206 -3.59 -3.11 -7.58
N GLU A 207 -4.80 -3.43 -7.13
CA GLU A 207 -6.03 -3.31 -7.91
C GLU A 207 -6.89 -2.20 -7.29
N LEU A 208 -7.18 -1.16 -8.08
CA LEU A 208 -7.83 0.07 -7.64
C LEU A 208 -9.21 0.21 -8.26
N GLY A 209 -10.19 0.57 -7.43
CA GLY A 209 -11.52 0.97 -7.83
C GLY A 209 -12.00 2.17 -7.04
N ILE A 210 -13.07 2.82 -7.53
CA ILE A 210 -13.74 3.91 -6.81
C ILE A 210 -15.24 3.66 -6.65
N ALA A 211 -15.80 4.25 -5.61
CA ALA A 211 -17.25 4.35 -5.44
C ALA A 211 -17.68 5.80 -5.30
N PHE A 212 -18.75 6.13 -6.03
CA PHE A 212 -19.40 7.42 -5.97
C PHE A 212 -20.42 7.49 -4.82
N GLU A 213 -20.74 8.70 -4.40
CA GLU A 213 -21.83 9.00 -3.49
C GLU A 213 -23.11 8.24 -3.88
N GLY A 214 -23.80 7.65 -2.91
CA GLY A 214 -25.05 6.91 -3.11
C GLY A 214 -24.93 5.53 -3.74
N THR A 215 -23.72 5.06 -4.11
CA THR A 215 -23.54 3.70 -4.63
C THR A 215 -23.63 2.65 -3.51
N THR A 216 -24.12 1.45 -3.85
CA THR A 216 -24.31 0.33 -2.91
C THR A 216 -23.53 -0.89 -3.41
N PRO A 217 -22.20 -0.91 -3.32
CA PRO A 217 -21.43 -2.10 -3.69
C PRO A 217 -21.80 -3.28 -2.79
N GLN A 218 -21.98 -4.45 -3.38
CA GLN A 218 -22.37 -5.66 -2.64
C GLN A 218 -21.15 -6.46 -2.15
N SER A 219 -19.97 -6.18 -2.71
CA SER A 219 -18.71 -6.85 -2.39
C SER A 219 -17.52 -5.98 -2.79
N GLU A 220 -16.32 -6.33 -2.30
CA GLU A 220 -15.06 -5.73 -2.75
C GLU A 220 -14.86 -5.85 -4.27
N THR A 221 -15.24 -6.98 -4.84
CA THR A 221 -15.18 -7.23 -6.28
C THR A 221 -16.08 -6.26 -7.06
N ASP A 222 -17.24 -5.92 -6.53
CA ASP A 222 -18.15 -4.93 -7.11
C ASP A 222 -17.51 -3.54 -7.14
N PHE A 223 -16.87 -3.14 -6.04
CA PHE A 223 -16.09 -1.91 -5.97
C PHE A 223 -15.04 -1.83 -7.07
N LEU A 224 -14.21 -2.88 -7.15
CA LEU A 224 -13.07 -2.92 -8.07
C LEU A 224 -13.49 -2.96 -9.54
N LYS A 225 -14.58 -3.66 -9.85
CA LYS A 225 -15.03 -3.87 -11.24
C LYS A 225 -15.91 -2.75 -11.80
N LYS A 226 -16.68 -2.07 -10.95
CA LYS A 226 -17.68 -1.09 -11.42
C LYS A 226 -17.02 0.17 -11.97
N HIS A 227 -16.03 0.70 -11.25
CA HIS A 227 -15.27 1.89 -11.65
C HIS A 227 -13.77 1.67 -11.42
N PRO A 228 -13.13 0.80 -12.23
CA PRO A 228 -11.73 0.49 -12.07
C PRO A 228 -10.85 1.68 -12.44
N CYS A 229 -9.78 1.86 -11.67
CA CYS A 229 -8.78 2.90 -11.86
C CYS A 229 -7.40 2.31 -12.15
N LYS A 230 -6.53 3.16 -12.65
CA LYS A 230 -5.10 2.90 -12.74
C LYS A 230 -4.31 4.08 -12.20
N VAL A 231 -3.14 3.81 -11.65
CA VAL A 231 -2.17 4.85 -11.29
C VAL A 231 -1.56 5.40 -12.57
N VAL A 232 -1.60 6.72 -12.75
CA VAL A 232 -1.00 7.41 -13.90
C VAL A 232 0.37 7.95 -13.51
N ARG A 233 0.47 8.54 -12.33
CA ARG A 233 1.69 9.15 -11.82
C ARG A 233 1.68 9.18 -10.29
N THR A 234 2.83 8.96 -9.69
CA THR A 234 3.10 9.22 -8.28
C THR A 234 4.18 10.27 -8.15
N SER A 235 4.17 11.03 -7.05
CA SER A 235 5.23 11.98 -6.78
C SER A 235 6.58 11.27 -6.59
N GLY A 236 7.61 11.73 -7.29
CA GLY A 236 8.99 11.28 -7.08
C GLY A 236 9.64 11.85 -5.82
N ASN A 237 9.07 12.93 -5.26
CA ASN A 237 9.48 13.46 -3.96
C ASN A 237 8.77 12.69 -2.85
N LEU A 238 9.53 12.04 -1.96
CA LEU A 238 9.00 11.25 -0.85
C LEU A 238 8.23 12.08 0.18
N GLU A 239 8.55 13.37 0.30
CA GLU A 239 7.85 14.31 1.20
C GLU A 239 6.50 14.78 0.64
N VAL A 240 6.27 14.61 -0.65
CA VAL A 240 5.03 14.98 -1.34
C VAL A 240 4.24 13.71 -1.65
N ASP A 241 3.33 13.37 -0.75
CA ASP A 241 2.54 12.14 -0.81
C ASP A 241 1.33 12.26 -1.75
N LEU A 242 1.57 12.46 -3.05
CA LEU A 242 0.54 12.62 -4.09
C LEU A 242 0.60 11.53 -5.16
N ALA A 243 -0.58 11.16 -5.65
CA ALA A 243 -0.78 10.31 -6.82
C ALA A 243 -1.91 10.81 -7.71
N LEU A 244 -1.77 10.60 -9.02
CA LEU A 244 -2.86 10.72 -9.98
C LEU A 244 -3.36 9.33 -10.34
N LEU A 245 -4.67 9.15 -10.15
CA LEU A 245 -5.42 8.03 -10.66
C LEU A 245 -6.17 8.43 -11.92
N LYS A 246 -6.53 7.45 -12.73
CA LYS A 246 -7.40 7.63 -13.89
C LYS A 246 -8.40 6.52 -13.98
N LEU A 247 -9.65 6.87 -14.19
CA LEU A 247 -10.69 5.90 -14.55
C LEU A 247 -10.28 5.14 -15.81
N LYS A 248 -10.45 3.82 -15.83
CA LYS A 248 -10.18 3.03 -17.05
C LYS A 248 -11.12 3.39 -18.20
N SER A 249 -12.33 3.94 -17.90
CA SER A 249 -13.24 4.51 -18.90
C SER A 249 -12.68 5.74 -19.62
N GLY A 250 -11.77 6.47 -18.98
CA GLY A 250 -11.18 7.71 -19.51
C GLY A 250 -12.11 8.93 -19.50
N VAL A 251 -13.29 8.81 -18.88
CA VAL A 251 -14.31 9.87 -18.84
C VAL A 251 -14.84 10.02 -17.43
N THR A 252 -14.93 11.24 -16.94
CA THR A 252 -15.63 11.57 -15.70
C THR A 252 -17.14 11.54 -15.95
N PRO A 253 -17.96 10.95 -15.05
CA PRO A 253 -19.41 10.97 -15.21
C PRO A 253 -19.99 12.39 -15.31
N ALA A 254 -21.13 12.53 -16.00
CA ALA A 254 -21.85 13.80 -16.04
C ALA A 254 -22.22 14.26 -14.62
N ASP A 255 -22.36 15.56 -14.44
CA ASP A 255 -22.74 16.20 -13.17
C ASP A 255 -21.75 16.01 -12.01
N THR A 256 -20.51 15.59 -12.32
CA THR A 256 -19.42 15.49 -11.34
C THR A 256 -18.74 16.85 -11.18
N TYR A 257 -18.54 17.27 -9.94
CA TYR A 257 -17.76 18.48 -9.62
C TYR A 257 -16.26 18.27 -9.88
N PHE A 258 -15.56 19.27 -10.39
CA PHE A 258 -14.11 19.26 -10.58
C PHE A 258 -13.45 20.28 -9.65
N PHE A 259 -12.50 19.81 -8.86
CA PHE A 259 -11.68 20.69 -8.02
C PHE A 259 -10.55 21.27 -8.86
N ASN A 260 -10.53 22.61 -8.97
CA ASN A 260 -9.49 23.31 -9.71
C ASN A 260 -8.37 23.78 -8.78
N PRO A 261 -7.15 23.19 -8.85
CA PRO A 261 -6.04 23.60 -7.99
C PRO A 261 -5.46 24.98 -8.31
N PHE A 262 -5.95 25.66 -9.35
CA PHE A 262 -5.41 26.93 -9.82
C PHE A 262 -6.31 28.15 -9.51
N GLU A 263 -7.41 27.97 -8.78
CA GLU A 263 -8.34 29.04 -8.41
C GLU A 263 -7.95 29.78 -7.15
N ALA A 264 -7.65 29.05 -6.06
CA ALA A 264 -7.35 29.66 -4.76
C ALA A 264 -5.95 30.29 -4.72
N ASP A 265 -5.78 31.25 -3.83
CA ASP A 265 -4.46 31.75 -3.43
C ASP A 265 -3.76 30.78 -2.46
N ASP A 266 -2.42 30.79 -2.45
CA ASP A 266 -1.60 29.95 -1.55
C ASP A 266 -1.53 30.54 -0.10
N GLU A 267 -2.04 31.74 0.13
CA GLU A 267 -1.95 32.40 1.42
C GLU A 267 -3.08 31.97 2.37
N LEU A 268 -2.70 31.24 3.41
CA LEU A 268 -3.58 30.84 4.50
C LEU A 268 -3.12 31.49 5.82
N ALA A 269 -3.99 32.30 6.44
CA ALA A 269 -3.74 32.86 7.76
C ALA A 269 -4.13 31.88 8.87
N ILE A 270 -3.48 31.97 10.03
CA ILE A 270 -3.89 31.22 11.23
C ILE A 270 -5.34 31.62 11.59
N GLY A 271 -6.16 30.61 11.89
CA GLY A 271 -7.57 30.77 12.18
C GLY A 271 -8.48 30.81 10.95
N THR A 272 -7.92 30.74 9.72
CA THR A 272 -8.75 30.61 8.51
C THR A 272 -9.58 29.32 8.60
N PRO A 273 -10.93 29.43 8.48
CA PRO A 273 -11.80 28.26 8.48
C PRO A 273 -11.50 27.35 7.29
N LEU A 274 -11.48 26.06 7.56
CA LEU A 274 -11.25 25.02 6.56
C LEU A 274 -12.34 23.95 6.63
N TYR A 275 -12.66 23.38 5.49
CA TYR A 275 -13.59 22.27 5.31
C TYR A 275 -12.90 21.12 4.58
N MET A 276 -13.27 19.91 4.91
CA MET A 276 -12.77 18.72 4.23
C MET A 276 -13.95 17.81 3.89
N ILE A 277 -14.03 17.35 2.65
CA ILE A 277 -15.01 16.36 2.20
C ILE A 277 -14.25 15.05 1.94
N GLY A 278 -14.67 13.95 2.58
CA GLY A 278 -13.98 12.68 2.43
C GLY A 278 -14.69 11.51 3.08
N TYR A 279 -14.04 10.36 3.07
CA TYR A 279 -14.58 9.11 3.59
C TYR A 279 -13.84 8.69 4.86
N ASN A 280 -14.12 9.41 5.96
CA ASN A 280 -13.56 9.10 7.26
C ASN A 280 -13.99 7.69 7.71
N ALA A 281 -13.04 6.88 8.21
CA ALA A 281 -13.22 5.48 8.54
C ALA A 281 -13.70 4.58 7.36
N GLY A 282 -13.46 5.01 6.12
CA GLY A 282 -13.75 4.21 4.93
C GLY A 282 -15.18 3.69 4.90
N VAL A 283 -15.36 2.39 4.74
CA VAL A 283 -16.67 1.74 4.68
C VAL A 283 -17.41 1.72 6.01
N ASP A 284 -16.70 1.78 7.16
CA ASP A 284 -17.33 1.66 8.49
C ASP A 284 -18.29 2.81 8.78
N LEU A 285 -17.95 4.04 8.37
CA LEU A 285 -18.82 5.19 8.46
C LEU A 285 -19.42 5.61 7.12
N GLY A 286 -18.73 5.35 6.03
CA GLY A 286 -19.16 5.74 4.69
C GLY A 286 -20.33 4.88 4.17
N TYR A 287 -20.48 3.63 4.60
CA TYR A 287 -21.55 2.75 4.12
C TYR A 287 -22.84 2.95 4.94
N THR A 288 -23.83 3.59 4.33
CA THR A 288 -25.13 3.91 4.96
C THR A 288 -26.28 3.14 4.32
N LYS A 289 -27.49 3.28 4.84
CA LYS A 289 -28.70 2.74 4.22
C LYS A 289 -29.00 3.35 2.84
N GLN A 290 -28.48 4.55 2.57
CA GLN A 290 -28.60 5.25 1.30
C GLN A 290 -27.40 4.99 0.35
N GLY A 291 -26.55 4.04 0.68
CA GLY A 291 -25.31 3.77 -0.03
C GLY A 291 -24.09 4.49 0.60
N ILE A 292 -23.01 4.56 -0.16
CA ILE A 292 -21.79 5.22 0.27
C ILE A 292 -22.01 6.72 0.36
N GLN A 293 -21.63 7.31 1.49
CA GLN A 293 -21.73 8.75 1.74
C GLN A 293 -20.42 9.31 2.28
N SER A 294 -19.98 10.40 1.69
CA SER A 294 -18.87 11.20 2.20
C SER A 294 -19.30 12.01 3.43
N GLN A 295 -18.34 12.49 4.22
CA GLN A 295 -18.57 13.34 5.35
C GLN A 295 -17.91 14.71 5.13
N LEU A 296 -18.58 15.77 5.57
CA LEU A 296 -17.97 17.09 5.71
C LEU A 296 -17.45 17.25 7.13
N THR A 297 -16.16 17.52 7.28
CA THR A 297 -15.54 17.92 8.55
C THR A 297 -15.01 19.35 8.45
N LYS A 298 -14.92 20.05 9.57
CA LYS A 298 -14.46 21.44 9.62
C LYS A 298 -13.42 21.64 10.71
N GLY A 299 -12.57 22.62 10.50
CA GLY A 299 -11.56 23.10 11.43
C GLY A 299 -10.98 24.43 10.96
N ALA A 300 -9.77 24.73 11.37
CA ALA A 300 -9.07 25.94 11.01
C ALA A 300 -7.57 25.71 10.86
N VAL A 301 -6.91 26.60 10.16
CA VAL A 301 -5.45 26.65 10.09
C VAL A 301 -4.89 26.96 11.49
N THR A 302 -4.02 26.08 12.00
CA THR A 302 -3.42 26.21 13.35
C THR A 302 -2.00 26.77 13.34
N GLN A 303 -1.33 26.70 12.19
CA GLN A 303 0.02 27.22 11.99
C GLN A 303 0.15 27.84 10.60
N LYS A 304 0.90 28.95 10.47
CA LYS A 304 1.19 29.55 9.17
C LYS A 304 1.88 28.52 8.28
N PRO A 305 1.38 28.27 7.05
CA PRO A 305 2.00 27.32 6.13
C PRO A 305 3.46 27.68 5.84
N ASP A 306 4.33 26.68 5.78
CA ASP A 306 5.77 26.82 5.50
C ASP A 306 6.14 26.51 4.05
N GLY A 307 5.14 26.25 3.19
CA GLY A 307 5.30 25.83 1.80
C GLY A 307 5.53 24.34 1.61
N GLN A 308 5.74 23.56 2.71
CA GLN A 308 5.86 22.11 2.68
C GLN A 308 4.56 21.44 3.13
N ARG A 309 3.85 22.02 4.10
CA ARG A 309 2.62 21.49 4.68
C ARG A 309 1.70 22.59 5.20
N VAL A 310 0.42 22.26 5.30
CA VAL A 310 -0.60 23.05 6.00
C VAL A 310 -0.98 22.28 7.26
N LEU A 311 -0.91 22.93 8.42
CA LEU A 311 -1.32 22.38 9.71
C LEU A 311 -2.69 22.92 10.09
N TYR A 312 -3.62 22.03 10.45
CA TYR A 312 -5.00 22.36 10.82
C TYR A 312 -5.54 21.37 11.87
N ASP A 313 -6.67 21.71 12.48
CA ASP A 313 -7.36 20.94 13.51
C ASP A 313 -8.63 20.22 13.01
N ILE A 314 -8.78 20.04 11.69
CA ILE A 314 -9.86 19.22 11.13
C ILE A 314 -9.69 17.78 11.64
N ALA A 315 -10.75 17.21 12.22
CA ALA A 315 -10.74 15.82 12.67
C ALA A 315 -10.58 14.87 11.48
N THR A 316 -9.58 13.98 11.55
CA THR A 316 -9.28 12.98 10.51
C THR A 316 -9.11 11.59 11.13
N VAL A 317 -9.53 10.57 10.40
CA VAL A 317 -9.30 9.16 10.72
C VAL A 317 -8.87 8.41 9.46
N GLN A 318 -8.50 7.14 9.59
CA GLN A 318 -8.18 6.30 8.45
C GLN A 318 -9.29 6.37 7.39
N GLY A 319 -8.94 6.49 6.10
CA GLY A 319 -9.87 6.70 5.00
C GLY A 319 -9.98 8.17 4.55
N SER A 320 -9.68 9.16 5.43
CA SER A 320 -9.65 10.57 5.05
C SER A 320 -8.44 10.98 4.21
N SER A 321 -7.43 10.13 4.08
CA SER A 321 -6.26 10.36 3.23
C SER A 321 -6.66 10.58 1.78
N GLY A 322 -6.15 11.65 1.16
CA GLY A 322 -6.50 12.06 -0.21
C GLY A 322 -7.72 12.97 -0.31
N SER A 323 -8.37 13.33 0.81
CA SER A 323 -9.51 14.26 0.81
C SER A 323 -9.10 15.68 0.41
N PRO A 324 -9.93 16.40 -0.39
CA PRO A 324 -9.74 17.82 -0.65
C PRO A 324 -10.01 18.63 0.63
N VAL A 325 -9.11 19.56 0.93
CA VAL A 325 -9.27 20.57 1.98
C VAL A 325 -9.58 21.90 1.31
N LEU A 326 -10.63 22.57 1.76
CA LEU A 326 -11.27 23.71 1.11
C LEU A 326 -11.29 24.92 2.03
N ASN A 327 -11.24 26.12 1.45
CA ASN A 327 -11.52 27.36 2.16
C ASN A 327 -13.04 27.65 2.21
N GLU A 328 -13.43 28.81 2.77
CA GLU A 328 -14.83 29.23 2.90
C GLU A 328 -15.54 29.44 1.56
N ASN A 329 -14.81 29.66 0.48
CA ASN A 329 -15.35 29.81 -0.87
C ASN A 329 -15.59 28.44 -1.55
N GLY A 330 -15.08 27.34 -0.96
CA GLY A 330 -15.10 26.02 -1.55
C GLY A 330 -13.93 25.77 -2.50
N GLU A 331 -12.91 26.59 -2.48
CA GLU A 331 -11.71 26.44 -3.30
C GLU A 331 -10.72 25.47 -2.64
N LEU A 332 -10.09 24.62 -3.42
CA LEU A 332 -9.08 23.68 -2.96
C LEU A 332 -7.84 24.42 -2.45
N VAL A 333 -7.42 24.14 -1.22
CA VAL A 333 -6.22 24.74 -0.60
C VAL A 333 -5.19 23.71 -0.15
N ALA A 334 -5.60 22.46 0.07
CA ALA A 334 -4.68 21.38 0.40
C ALA A 334 -5.28 19.99 0.08
N VAL A 335 -4.46 18.95 0.12
CA VAL A 335 -4.87 17.54 0.15
C VAL A 335 -4.49 16.96 1.50
N ASN A 336 -5.46 16.41 2.23
CA ASN A 336 -5.22 15.75 3.52
C ASN A 336 -4.35 14.51 3.33
N PHE A 337 -3.27 14.34 4.13
CA PHE A 337 -2.39 13.19 3.93
C PHE A 337 -1.95 12.46 5.20
N ALA A 338 -1.90 13.12 6.35
CA ALA A 338 -1.37 12.51 7.55
C ALA A 338 -2.00 13.09 8.81
N LYS A 339 -2.02 12.27 9.85
CA LYS A 339 -2.28 12.68 11.23
C LYS A 339 -0.95 12.78 11.96
N TYR A 340 -0.77 13.83 12.79
CA TYR A 340 0.40 13.91 13.64
C TYR A 340 0.34 12.85 14.73
N VAL A 341 1.34 11.96 14.77
CA VAL A 341 1.42 10.90 15.78
C VAL A 341 1.70 11.53 17.15
N GLY A 342 0.77 11.36 18.10
CA GLY A 342 0.88 11.90 19.45
C GLY A 342 -0.09 13.06 19.77
N SER A 343 -0.92 13.47 18.79
CA SER A 343 -2.01 14.44 19.01
C SER A 343 -3.19 14.12 18.12
N ASP A 344 -4.39 14.11 18.71
CA ASP A 344 -5.64 13.97 17.96
C ASP A 344 -6.09 15.29 17.30
N ASN A 345 -5.44 16.40 17.64
CA ASN A 345 -5.87 17.75 17.26
C ASN A 345 -5.06 18.39 16.15
N PHE A 346 -4.03 17.70 15.60
CA PHE A 346 -3.20 18.25 14.55
C PHE A 346 -3.11 17.31 13.37
N ASN A 347 -3.51 17.82 12.22
CA ASN A 347 -3.50 17.09 10.96
C ASN A 347 -2.77 17.88 9.89
N LEU A 348 -2.27 17.18 8.89
CA LEU A 348 -1.37 17.72 7.88
C LEU A 348 -2.00 17.62 6.49
N GLY A 349 -1.93 18.70 5.74
CA GLY A 349 -2.29 18.78 4.33
C GLY A 349 -1.12 19.13 3.44
N ILE A 350 -1.09 18.56 2.25
CA ILE A 350 -0.15 18.92 1.18
C ILE A 350 -0.61 20.26 0.61
N PRO A 351 0.22 21.31 0.62
CA PRO A 351 -0.18 22.66 0.20
C PRO A 351 -0.41 22.75 -1.30
N LEU A 352 -1.20 23.74 -1.70
CA LEU A 352 -1.59 24.01 -3.08
C LEU A 352 -0.39 24.23 -4.00
N SER A 353 0.69 24.87 -3.53
CA SER A 353 1.96 25.04 -4.26
C SER A 353 2.60 23.71 -4.68
N ALA A 354 2.60 22.70 -3.77
CA ALA A 354 3.10 21.38 -4.06
C ALA A 354 2.18 20.61 -5.02
N ILE A 355 0.85 20.75 -4.85
CA ILE A 355 -0.15 20.16 -5.76
C ILE A 355 0.04 20.71 -7.18
N ARG A 356 0.13 22.04 -7.34
CA ARG A 356 0.35 22.70 -8.65
C ARG A 356 1.65 22.25 -9.31
N LYS A 357 2.73 22.08 -8.53
CA LYS A 357 4.00 21.57 -9.03
C LYS A 357 3.89 20.13 -9.49
N PHE A 358 3.14 19.31 -8.77
CA PHE A 358 2.91 17.91 -9.12
C PHE A 358 2.03 17.77 -10.37
N LEU A 359 1.06 18.65 -10.62
CA LEU A 359 0.17 18.59 -11.78
C LEU A 359 0.78 19.10 -13.09
N LYS A 360 1.82 19.91 -13.04
CA LYS A 360 2.63 20.33 -14.20
C LYS A 360 3.52 19.20 -14.68
#